data_eae5ef1b69396574ae4f2f3fec281a7a
#
_entry.id   eae5ef1b69396574ae4f2f3fec281a7a
#
_cell.length_a   1.000
_cell.length_b   1.000
_cell.length_c   1.000
_cell.angle_alpha   90.00
_cell.angle_beta   90.00
_cell.angle_gamma   90.00
#
_symmetry.space_group_name_H-M   'P 1'
#
loop_
_entity.id
_entity.type
_entity.pdbx_description
1 polymer ?
#
loop_
_entity_poly.entity_id
_entity_poly.type
_entity_poly.pdbx_seq_one_letter_code
_entity_poly.pdbx_strand_id
1 'polypeptide(L)'
;MIGRLNHVGIATPSIDEAVRLYRDTLGVTEIGPKFKLEEQGVWVCFINLSNSQIELIEPVDETSPISKFLASNPAGGQHHVCFEVDDLLAARDAMVEK
;
A
#
# COMPACT_ATOMS: atom_id res chain seq x y z
N MET A 1 0.40 19.51 11.33
CA MET A 1 1.41 18.43 11.45
C MET A 1 1.47 17.56 10.22
N ILE A 2 0.37 16.90 9.85
CA ILE A 2 0.37 16.09 8.63
C ILE A 2 0.26 16.99 7.39
N GLY A 3 1.00 16.59 6.36
CA GLY A 3 1.00 17.25 5.07
C GLY A 3 0.24 16.44 4.02
N ARG A 4 0.89 16.20 2.90
CA ARG A 4 0.26 15.52 1.76
C ARG A 4 0.01 14.05 2.07
N LEU A 5 -1.03 13.51 1.47
CA LEU A 5 -1.23 12.06 1.42
C LEU A 5 -0.18 11.49 0.46
N ASN A 6 0.73 10.67 0.98
CA ASN A 6 1.76 10.05 0.16
C ASN A 6 1.19 8.87 -0.63
N HIS A 7 0.54 7.95 0.06
CA HIS A 7 -0.08 6.81 -0.61
C HIS A 7 -1.19 6.19 0.22
N VAL A 8 -2.01 5.39 -0.46
CA VAL A 8 -2.99 4.50 0.15
C VAL A 8 -2.50 3.07 -0.07
N GLY A 9 -2.35 2.32 1.01
CA GLY A 9 -1.94 0.91 0.93
C GLY A 9 -3.15 0.02 0.80
N ILE A 10 -3.17 -0.81 -0.23
CA ILE A 10 -4.26 -1.74 -0.51
C ILE A 10 -3.70 -3.16 -0.53
N ALA A 11 -4.18 -3.99 0.39
CA ALA A 11 -3.85 -5.40 0.41
C ALA A 11 -4.68 -6.13 -0.64
N THR A 12 -4.05 -7.02 -1.39
CA THR A 12 -4.71 -7.80 -2.42
C THR A 12 -4.20 -9.24 -2.40
N PRO A 13 -5.06 -10.22 -2.69
CA PRO A 13 -4.60 -11.58 -2.87
C PRO A 13 -3.80 -11.79 -4.15
N SER A 14 -3.91 -10.87 -5.11
CA SER A 14 -3.16 -10.96 -6.37
C SER A 14 -2.90 -9.57 -6.95
N ILE A 15 -1.64 -9.14 -6.92
CA ILE A 15 -1.23 -7.89 -7.56
C ILE A 15 -1.50 -7.94 -9.06
N ASP A 16 -1.24 -9.09 -9.70
CA ASP A 16 -1.43 -9.20 -11.14
C ASP A 16 -2.89 -8.96 -11.55
N GLU A 17 -3.83 -9.49 -10.79
CA GLU A 17 -5.25 -9.24 -11.04
C GLU A 17 -5.65 -7.80 -10.75
N ALA A 18 -5.14 -7.23 -9.66
CA ALA A 18 -5.41 -5.84 -9.31
C ALA A 18 -4.88 -4.89 -10.38
N VAL A 19 -3.67 -5.13 -10.88
CA VAL A 19 -3.07 -4.32 -11.94
C VAL A 19 -3.93 -4.37 -13.20
N ARG A 20 -4.46 -5.53 -13.56
CA ARG A 20 -5.37 -5.62 -14.71
C ARG A 20 -6.62 -4.76 -14.53
N LEU A 21 -7.19 -4.75 -13.34
CA LEU A 21 -8.34 -3.92 -13.04
C LEU A 21 -8.01 -2.43 -13.20
N TYR A 22 -6.90 -1.98 -12.59
CA TYR A 22 -6.52 -0.57 -12.67
C TYR A 22 -6.19 -0.14 -14.10
N ARG A 23 -5.50 -0.99 -14.83
CA ARG A 23 -5.12 -0.68 -16.22
C ARG A 23 -6.29 -0.77 -17.18
N ASP A 24 -6.99 -1.90 -17.16
CA ASP A 24 -7.98 -2.21 -18.22
C ASP A 24 -9.34 -1.60 -17.94
N THR A 25 -9.74 -1.50 -16.68
CA THR A 25 -11.05 -0.97 -16.30
C THR A 25 -10.97 0.50 -15.89
N LEU A 26 -9.96 0.88 -15.11
CA LEU A 26 -9.85 2.23 -14.59
C LEU A 26 -8.92 3.13 -15.39
N GLY A 27 -8.25 2.58 -16.40
CA GLY A 27 -7.50 3.38 -17.37
C GLY A 27 -6.19 3.96 -16.85
N VAL A 28 -5.63 3.43 -15.77
CA VAL A 28 -4.35 3.90 -15.24
C VAL A 28 -3.22 3.46 -16.16
N THR A 29 -2.31 4.38 -16.50
CA THR A 29 -1.21 4.12 -17.41
C THR A 29 0.15 4.03 -16.70
N GLU A 30 0.30 4.66 -15.53
CA GLU A 30 1.58 4.69 -14.83
C GLU A 30 1.60 3.67 -13.69
N ILE A 31 1.94 2.44 -14.06
CA ILE A 31 2.02 1.31 -13.14
C ILE A 31 3.46 0.84 -13.10
N GLY A 32 4.05 0.85 -11.90
CA GLY A 32 5.42 0.42 -11.71
C GLY A 32 5.57 -1.10 -11.73
N PRO A 33 6.80 -1.59 -11.68
CA PRO A 33 7.04 -3.03 -11.62
C PRO A 33 6.65 -3.62 -10.28
N LYS A 34 6.28 -4.88 -10.29
CA LYS A 34 6.07 -5.66 -9.07
C LYS A 34 7.45 -6.03 -8.51
N PHE A 35 7.65 -5.83 -7.22
CA PHE A 35 8.91 -6.17 -6.57
C PHE A 35 8.65 -6.72 -5.17
N LYS A 36 9.64 -7.42 -4.64
CA LYS A 36 9.53 -8.11 -3.35
C LYS A 36 10.24 -7.31 -2.27
N LEU A 37 9.56 -7.07 -1.15
CA LEU A 37 10.16 -6.56 0.07
C LEU A 37 10.28 -7.70 1.07
N GLU A 38 11.43 -8.36 1.08
CA GLU A 38 11.64 -9.54 1.90
C GLU A 38 11.50 -9.26 3.40
N GLU A 39 11.99 -8.11 3.84
CA GLU A 39 11.94 -7.72 5.24
C GLU A 39 10.51 -7.60 5.75
N GLN A 40 9.58 -7.26 4.87
CA GLN A 40 8.17 -7.09 5.22
C GLN A 40 7.30 -8.26 4.79
N GLY A 41 7.88 -9.23 4.10
CA GLY A 41 7.16 -10.42 3.65
C GLY A 41 6.08 -10.14 2.63
N VAL A 42 6.25 -9.13 1.79
CA VAL A 42 5.24 -8.74 0.81
C VAL A 42 5.83 -8.51 -0.57
N TRP A 43 5.00 -8.70 -1.60
CA TRP A 43 5.19 -8.15 -2.92
C TRP A 43 4.54 -6.79 -2.96
N VAL A 44 5.12 -5.86 -3.73
CA VAL A 44 4.66 -4.48 -3.82
C VAL A 44 4.58 -4.06 -5.27
N CYS A 45 3.57 -3.26 -5.59
CA CYS A 45 3.46 -2.59 -6.87
C CYS A 45 2.84 -1.22 -6.66
N PHE A 46 3.50 -0.18 -7.18
CA PHE A 46 2.98 1.18 -7.07
C PHE A 46 2.19 1.56 -8.31
N ILE A 47 1.04 2.15 -8.09
CA ILE A 47 0.20 2.74 -9.12
C ILE A 47 0.26 4.24 -8.92
N ASN A 48 0.75 4.97 -9.93
CA ASN A 48 0.98 6.40 -9.82
C ASN A 48 -0.21 7.18 -10.37
N LEU A 49 -0.78 8.01 -9.50
CA LEU A 49 -1.86 8.92 -9.85
C LEU A 49 -1.30 10.35 -9.85
N SER A 50 -2.05 11.29 -10.42
CA SER A 50 -1.58 12.67 -10.51
C SER A 50 -1.41 13.34 -9.14
N ASN A 51 -2.13 12.88 -8.13
CA ASN A 51 -2.15 13.51 -6.81
C ASN A 51 -1.63 12.63 -5.68
N SER A 52 -1.37 11.35 -5.92
CA SER A 52 -0.92 10.43 -4.88
C SER A 52 -0.52 9.11 -5.53
N GLN A 53 -0.27 8.10 -4.70
CA GLN A 53 0.04 6.75 -5.15
C GLN A 53 -0.85 5.74 -4.45
N ILE A 54 -1.12 4.64 -5.13
CA ILE A 54 -1.69 3.45 -4.51
C ILE A 54 -0.56 2.43 -4.42
N GLU A 55 -0.35 1.88 -3.24
CA GLU A 55 0.59 0.81 -3.01
C GLU A 55 -0.17 -0.50 -2.89
N LEU A 56 -0.07 -1.36 -3.90
CA LEU A 56 -0.65 -2.69 -3.83
C LEU A 56 0.32 -3.60 -3.10
N ILE A 57 -0.17 -4.32 -2.10
CA ILE A 57 0.63 -5.27 -1.33
C ILE A 57 -0.02 -6.65 -1.35
N GLU A 58 0.81 -7.65 -1.59
CA GLU A 58 0.40 -9.05 -1.67
C GLU A 58 1.31 -9.86 -0.77
N PRO A 59 0.78 -10.79 0.06
CA PRO A 59 1.65 -11.58 0.93
C PRO A 59 2.55 -12.51 0.13
N VAL A 60 3.80 -12.64 0.57
CA VAL A 60 4.73 -13.61 -0.03
C VAL A 60 4.29 -15.03 0.31
N ASP A 61 3.83 -15.23 1.54
CA ASP A 61 3.32 -16.52 2.02
C ASP A 61 2.40 -16.29 3.23
N GLU A 62 1.97 -17.39 3.84
CA GLU A 62 1.03 -17.34 4.98
C GLU A 62 1.61 -16.67 6.23
N THR A 63 2.93 -16.55 6.32
CA THR A 63 3.58 -15.92 7.47
C THR A 63 3.66 -14.41 7.34
N SER A 64 3.30 -13.85 6.19
CA SER A 64 3.32 -12.42 5.96
C SER A 64 2.40 -11.68 6.95
N PRO A 65 2.82 -10.50 7.44
CA PRO A 65 1.98 -9.71 8.35
C PRO A 65 0.59 -9.38 7.79
N ILE A 66 0.45 -9.27 6.47
CA ILE A 66 -0.85 -8.94 5.87
C ILE A 66 -1.73 -10.16 5.61
N SER A 67 -1.22 -11.37 5.83
CA SER A 67 -2.03 -12.58 5.61
C SER A 67 -3.21 -12.62 6.54
N LYS A 68 -3.06 -12.14 7.77
CA LYS A 68 -4.15 -12.07 8.73
C LYS A 68 -5.23 -11.10 8.27
N PHE A 69 -4.84 -9.96 7.71
CA PHE A 69 -5.78 -9.00 7.15
C PHE A 69 -6.58 -9.64 6.02
N LEU A 70 -5.92 -10.35 5.11
CA LEU A 70 -6.59 -11.01 3.99
C LEU A 70 -7.47 -12.17 4.43
N ALA A 71 -7.15 -12.83 5.53
CA ALA A 71 -8.02 -13.87 6.09
C ALA A 71 -9.39 -13.31 6.46
N SER A 72 -9.42 -12.08 6.97
CA SER A 72 -10.66 -11.38 7.32
C SER A 72 -11.25 -10.60 6.14
N ASN A 73 -10.46 -10.35 5.10
CA ASN A 73 -10.87 -9.58 3.92
C ASN A 73 -10.37 -10.28 2.67
N PRO A 74 -11.00 -11.43 2.29
CA PRO A 74 -10.46 -12.29 1.22
C PRO A 74 -10.33 -11.62 -0.15
N ALA A 75 -11.15 -10.63 -0.45
CA ALA A 75 -11.07 -9.89 -1.70
C ALA A 75 -10.04 -8.75 -1.66
N GLY A 76 -9.40 -8.55 -0.50
CA GLY A 76 -8.50 -7.44 -0.28
C GLY A 76 -9.22 -6.23 0.28
N GLY A 77 -8.53 -5.10 0.34
CA GLY A 77 -9.09 -3.86 0.82
C GLY A 77 -8.03 -2.89 1.27
N GLN A 78 -8.47 -1.70 1.66
CA GLN A 78 -7.57 -0.68 2.17
C GLN A 78 -6.94 -1.14 3.48
N HIS A 79 -5.62 -1.16 3.51
CA HIS A 79 -4.86 -1.61 4.67
C HIS A 79 -4.35 -0.43 5.50
N HIS A 80 -3.84 0.60 4.82
CA HIS A 80 -3.29 1.77 5.50
C HIS A 80 -3.27 3.00 4.60
N VAL A 81 -3.08 4.15 5.24
CA VAL A 81 -2.75 5.40 4.53
C VAL A 81 -1.43 5.91 5.09
N CYS A 82 -0.67 6.62 4.24
CA CYS A 82 0.59 7.21 4.62
C CYS A 82 0.58 8.70 4.31
N PHE A 83 0.83 9.50 5.33
CA PHE A 83 0.91 10.95 5.19
C PHE A 83 2.36 11.41 5.30
N GLU A 84 2.68 12.49 4.60
CA GLU A 84 3.97 13.15 4.71
C GLU A 84 3.97 14.10 5.90
N VAL A 85 5.12 14.24 6.55
CA VAL A 85 5.33 15.21 7.62
C VAL A 85 6.67 15.90 7.39
N ASP A 86 6.82 17.12 7.89
CA ASP A 86 8.05 17.89 7.72
C ASP A 86 9.21 17.29 8.51
N ASP A 87 8.92 16.81 9.73
CA ASP A 87 9.93 16.21 10.62
C ASP A 87 9.32 14.95 11.23
N LEU A 88 9.79 13.81 10.75
CA LEU A 88 9.25 12.52 11.16
C LEU A 88 9.43 12.26 12.66
N LEU A 89 10.60 12.60 13.20
CA LEU A 89 10.87 12.36 14.62
C LEU A 89 10.02 13.26 15.51
N ALA A 90 9.88 14.53 15.13
CA ALA A 90 9.04 15.46 15.87
C ALA A 90 7.56 15.06 15.81
N ALA A 91 7.09 14.60 14.65
CA ALA A 91 5.72 14.13 14.50
C ALA A 91 5.46 12.89 15.37
N ARG A 92 6.40 11.95 15.35
CA ARG A 92 6.32 10.76 16.20
C ARG A 92 6.22 11.13 17.68
N ASP A 93 7.11 12.02 18.12
CA ASP A 93 7.14 12.43 19.53
C ASP A 93 5.85 13.14 19.94
N ALA A 94 5.32 14.00 19.07
CA ALA A 94 4.06 14.68 19.32
C ALA A 94 2.89 13.70 19.45
N MET A 95 2.87 12.66 18.62
CA MET A 95 1.82 11.64 18.67
C MET A 95 1.92 10.76 19.92
N VAL A 96 3.13 10.45 20.34
CA VAL A 96 3.35 9.63 21.55
C VAL A 96 2.84 10.35 22.79
N GLU A 97 2.91 11.67 22.83
CA GLU A 97 2.40 12.47 23.95
C GLU A 97 0.87 12.48 24.04
N LYS A 98 0.18 12.15 22.99
CA LYS A 98 -1.29 12.12 22.98
C LYS A 98 -1.82 10.77 23.44
#